data_e43ae01151406722c0a85344c194b563
#
_entry.id   e43ae01151406722c0a85344c194b563
#
_cell.length_a   1.000
_cell.length_b   1.000
_cell.length_c   1.000
_cell.angle_alpha   90.00
_cell.angle_beta   90.00
_cell.angle_gamma   90.00
#
_symmetry.space_group_name_H-M   'P 1'
#
loop_
_entity.id
_entity.type
_entity.pdbx_description
1 polymer ?
#
loop_
_entity_poly.entity_id
_entity_poly.type
_entity_poly.pdbx_seq_one_letter_code
_entity_poly.pdbx_strand_id
1 'polypeptide(L)'
;MESDAEDQFYEAYAIEFEEAGLAISAASRLLTILLDCEQFRNKINAPHFIDLLRGILRSNIPLRSKDWVAACLLKLSSLSGSITSVYPINVEVTLYETIPRLLEQIKTSFSPEAQETAVVELNRIISEGVVDSTDEAIISEGAISSLVMLLEEGSDRAVEASLAILHNLSMNNENHSALVAAGAVQVLKRIVLANRPHWERALLLLRILQP
;
A
#
# COMPACT_ATOMS: atom_id res chain seq x y z
N MET A 1 26.34 -26.84 5.61
CA MET A 1 25.34 -27.92 5.41
C MET A 1 23.99 -27.67 6.10
N GLU A 2 23.93 -27.16 7.36
CA GLU A 2 22.64 -26.78 7.96
C GLU A 2 22.06 -25.49 7.34
N SER A 3 22.88 -24.51 6.99
CA SER A 3 22.46 -23.24 6.35
C SER A 3 21.78 -23.46 4.99
N ASP A 4 22.31 -24.39 4.18
CA ASP A 4 21.76 -24.64 2.82
C ASP A 4 20.37 -25.31 2.85
N ALA A 5 20.09 -26.09 3.91
CA ALA A 5 18.79 -26.73 4.10
C ALA A 5 17.71 -25.75 4.62
N GLU A 6 18.11 -24.80 5.46
CA GLU A 6 17.21 -23.74 5.93
C GLU A 6 16.88 -22.77 4.77
N ASP A 7 17.85 -22.36 3.98
CA ASP A 7 17.63 -21.49 2.82
C ASP A 7 16.70 -22.15 1.78
N GLN A 8 16.88 -23.45 1.50
CA GLN A 8 16.00 -24.21 0.61
C GLN A 8 14.57 -24.35 1.18
N PHE A 9 14.42 -24.47 2.49
CA PHE A 9 13.10 -24.53 3.13
C PHE A 9 12.37 -23.20 3.04
N TYR A 10 13.06 -22.07 3.28
CA TYR A 10 12.48 -20.73 3.14
C TYR A 10 12.10 -20.42 1.68
N GLU A 11 12.91 -20.83 0.73
CA GLU A 11 12.65 -20.64 -0.70
C GLU A 11 11.43 -21.45 -1.17
N ALA A 12 11.32 -22.71 -0.74
CA ALA A 12 10.15 -23.55 -1.03
C ALA A 12 8.86 -22.99 -0.40
N TYR A 13 8.93 -22.48 0.84
CA TYR A 13 7.80 -21.88 1.54
C TYR A 13 7.35 -20.58 0.87
N ALA A 14 8.29 -19.76 0.39
CA ALA A 14 7.98 -18.53 -0.34
C ALA A 14 7.27 -18.82 -1.67
N ILE A 15 7.68 -19.86 -2.40
CA ILE A 15 7.06 -20.29 -3.66
C ILE A 15 5.63 -20.77 -3.42
N GLU A 16 5.39 -21.60 -2.42
CA GLU A 16 4.03 -22.07 -2.07
C GLU A 16 3.10 -20.91 -1.68
N PHE A 17 3.63 -19.90 -1.00
CA PHE A 17 2.86 -18.71 -0.62
C PHE A 17 2.49 -17.85 -1.84
N GLU A 18 3.39 -17.72 -2.81
CA GLU A 18 3.09 -17.00 -4.07
C GLU A 18 2.05 -17.73 -4.90
N GLU A 19 2.18 -19.05 -5.06
CA GLU A 19 1.22 -19.86 -5.81
C GLU A 19 -0.17 -19.83 -5.17
N ALA A 20 -0.26 -19.92 -3.83
CA ALA A 20 -1.52 -19.78 -3.11
C ALA A 20 -2.14 -18.38 -3.33
N GLY A 21 -1.35 -17.31 -3.31
CA GLY A 21 -1.80 -15.95 -3.59
C GLY A 21 -2.36 -15.81 -5.00
N LEU A 22 -1.70 -16.37 -6.01
CA LEU A 22 -2.16 -16.36 -7.39
C LEU A 22 -3.48 -17.14 -7.57
N ALA A 23 -3.59 -18.31 -6.94
CA ALA A 23 -4.81 -19.11 -6.98
C ALA A 23 -6.01 -18.38 -6.34
N ILE A 24 -5.80 -17.74 -5.21
CA ILE A 24 -6.83 -16.93 -4.52
C ILE A 24 -7.23 -15.73 -5.37
N SER A 25 -6.28 -15.02 -5.97
CA SER A 25 -6.55 -13.91 -6.88
C SER A 25 -7.38 -14.36 -8.07
N ALA A 26 -7.00 -15.47 -8.73
CA ALA A 26 -7.74 -16.03 -9.85
C ALA A 26 -9.16 -16.49 -9.46
N ALA A 27 -9.32 -17.13 -8.32
CA ALA A 27 -10.62 -17.55 -7.78
C ALA A 27 -11.51 -16.34 -7.48
N SER A 28 -10.96 -15.29 -6.86
CA SER A 28 -11.68 -14.05 -6.56
C SER A 28 -12.11 -13.31 -7.84
N ARG A 29 -11.26 -13.28 -8.86
CA ARG A 29 -11.60 -12.77 -10.19
C ARG A 29 -12.74 -13.55 -10.84
N LEU A 30 -12.68 -14.87 -10.82
CA LEU A 30 -13.74 -15.72 -11.34
C LEU A 30 -15.06 -15.49 -10.60
N LEU A 31 -15.01 -15.43 -9.26
CA LEU A 31 -16.18 -15.14 -8.45
C LEU A 31 -16.78 -13.77 -8.79
N THR A 32 -15.94 -12.76 -8.98
CA THR A 32 -16.38 -11.41 -9.39
C THR A 32 -17.15 -11.45 -10.72
N ILE A 33 -16.72 -12.25 -11.68
CA ILE A 33 -17.40 -12.43 -12.96
C ILE A 33 -18.72 -13.20 -12.78
N LEU A 34 -18.71 -14.27 -11.98
CA LEU A 34 -19.91 -15.09 -11.73
C LEU A 34 -21.01 -14.29 -11.01
N LEU A 35 -20.64 -13.30 -10.22
CA LEU A 35 -21.60 -12.39 -9.57
C LEU A 35 -22.37 -11.49 -10.55
N ASP A 36 -21.98 -11.41 -11.82
CA ASP A 36 -22.79 -10.74 -12.85
C ASP A 36 -24.01 -11.61 -13.28
N CYS A 37 -23.96 -12.91 -13.02
CA CYS A 37 -25.06 -13.82 -13.31
C CYS A 37 -26.09 -13.82 -12.15
N GLU A 38 -27.34 -13.43 -12.46
CA GLU A 38 -28.41 -13.39 -11.48
C GLU A 38 -28.72 -14.75 -10.85
N GLN A 39 -28.69 -15.81 -11.64
CA GLN A 39 -28.93 -17.17 -11.13
C GLN A 39 -27.87 -17.60 -10.11
N PHE A 40 -26.64 -17.17 -10.28
CA PHE A 40 -25.55 -17.44 -9.35
C PHE A 40 -25.73 -16.61 -8.07
N ARG A 41 -26.05 -15.33 -8.20
CA ARG A 41 -26.30 -14.44 -7.04
C ARG A 41 -27.37 -14.96 -6.09
N ASN A 42 -28.44 -15.53 -6.64
CA ASN A 42 -29.56 -16.06 -5.85
C ASN A 42 -29.22 -17.37 -5.11
N LYS A 43 -28.12 -18.03 -5.47
CA LYS A 43 -27.69 -19.30 -4.86
C LYS A 43 -26.51 -19.16 -3.92
N ILE A 44 -25.75 -18.06 -4.01
CA ILE A 44 -24.56 -17.84 -3.20
C ILE A 44 -24.94 -17.41 -1.77
N ASN A 45 -24.24 -17.98 -0.79
CA ASN A 45 -24.32 -17.51 0.59
C ASN A 45 -23.38 -16.28 0.75
N ALA A 46 -23.86 -15.11 0.35
CA ALA A 46 -23.06 -13.90 0.36
C ALA A 46 -22.40 -13.58 1.73
N PRO A 47 -23.09 -13.67 2.90
CA PRO A 47 -22.45 -13.46 4.20
C PRO A 47 -21.25 -14.34 4.44
N HIS A 48 -21.34 -15.64 4.14
CA HIS A 48 -20.22 -16.57 4.31
C HIS A 48 -19.02 -16.22 3.45
N PHE A 49 -19.26 -15.83 2.19
CA PHE A 49 -18.17 -15.41 1.29
C PHE A 49 -17.54 -14.07 1.71
N ILE A 50 -18.34 -13.14 2.23
CA ILE A 50 -17.84 -11.88 2.79
C ILE A 50 -16.88 -12.13 3.94
N ASP A 51 -17.24 -13.00 4.89
CA ASP A 51 -16.38 -13.32 6.03
C ASP A 51 -15.10 -14.05 5.60
N LEU A 52 -15.21 -14.96 4.63
CA LEU A 52 -14.08 -15.67 4.06
C LEU A 52 -13.11 -14.72 3.35
N LEU A 53 -13.60 -13.81 2.50
CA LEU A 53 -12.77 -12.83 1.79
C LEU A 53 -12.09 -11.86 2.76
N ARG A 54 -12.77 -11.44 3.83
CA ARG A 54 -12.16 -10.63 4.90
C ARG A 54 -11.04 -11.37 5.61
N GLY A 55 -11.22 -12.67 5.88
CA GLY A 55 -10.18 -13.52 6.46
C GLY A 55 -8.94 -13.59 5.55
N ILE A 56 -9.17 -13.71 4.24
CA ILE A 56 -8.09 -13.71 3.24
C ILE A 56 -7.36 -12.35 3.20
N LEU A 57 -8.09 -11.23 3.22
CA LEU A 57 -7.48 -9.89 3.24
C LEU A 57 -6.58 -9.67 4.47
N ARG A 58 -6.93 -10.24 5.62
CA ARG A 58 -6.15 -10.16 6.86
C ARG A 58 -5.02 -11.19 6.95
N SER A 59 -4.95 -12.14 6.02
CA SER A 59 -3.89 -13.15 6.01
C SER A 59 -2.57 -12.58 5.46
N ASN A 60 -1.46 -13.30 5.68
CA ASN A 60 -0.13 -12.89 5.23
C ASN A 60 0.14 -13.11 3.74
N ILE A 61 -0.88 -13.29 2.90
CA ILE A 61 -0.72 -13.41 1.45
C ILE A 61 -0.16 -12.12 0.87
N PRO A 62 0.67 -12.15 -0.19
CA PRO A 62 1.21 -10.96 -0.83
C PRO A 62 0.13 -9.96 -1.23
N LEU A 63 0.34 -8.69 -0.95
CA LEU A 63 -0.62 -7.60 -1.23
C LEU A 63 -1.11 -7.59 -2.67
N ARG A 64 -0.20 -7.82 -3.64
CA ARG A 64 -0.52 -7.91 -5.07
C ARG A 64 -1.57 -8.99 -5.42
N SER A 65 -1.75 -9.98 -4.55
CA SER A 65 -2.74 -11.05 -4.74
C SER A 65 -4.10 -10.71 -4.15
N LYS A 66 -4.21 -9.60 -3.41
CA LYS A 66 -5.42 -9.19 -2.69
C LYS A 66 -6.35 -8.26 -3.48
N ASP A 67 -5.91 -7.70 -4.62
CA ASP A 67 -6.69 -6.75 -5.42
C ASP A 67 -8.05 -7.32 -5.82
N TRP A 68 -8.06 -8.52 -6.40
CA TRP A 68 -9.30 -9.19 -6.80
C TRP A 68 -10.14 -9.64 -5.62
N VAL A 69 -9.52 -9.93 -4.48
CA VAL A 69 -10.23 -10.28 -3.23
C VAL A 69 -11.00 -9.05 -2.73
N ALA A 70 -10.36 -7.88 -2.72
CA ALA A 70 -10.98 -6.62 -2.34
C ALA A 70 -12.11 -6.23 -3.31
N ALA A 71 -11.87 -6.32 -4.62
CA ALA A 71 -12.89 -6.05 -5.65
C ALA A 71 -14.11 -6.99 -5.53
N CYS A 72 -13.87 -8.28 -5.27
CA CYS A 72 -14.92 -9.27 -5.05
C CYS A 72 -15.73 -8.98 -3.79
N LEU A 73 -15.05 -8.61 -2.68
CA LEU A 73 -15.70 -8.23 -1.43
C LEU A 73 -16.63 -7.04 -1.62
N LEU A 74 -16.16 -5.99 -2.31
CA LEU A 74 -16.95 -4.80 -2.61
C LEU A 74 -18.21 -5.17 -3.40
N LYS A 75 -18.07 -5.99 -4.44
CA LYS A 75 -19.18 -6.42 -5.28
C LYS A 75 -20.22 -7.26 -4.51
N LEU A 76 -19.78 -8.20 -3.68
CA LEU A 76 -20.66 -9.00 -2.83
C LEU A 76 -21.41 -8.13 -1.81
N SER A 77 -20.74 -7.18 -1.21
CA SER A 77 -21.35 -6.30 -0.21
C SER A 77 -22.39 -5.37 -0.83
N SER A 78 -22.15 -4.88 -2.05
CA SER A 78 -23.14 -4.08 -2.78
C SER A 78 -24.41 -4.86 -3.13
N LEU A 79 -24.29 -6.16 -3.41
CA LEU A 79 -25.39 -7.05 -3.76
C LEU A 79 -26.22 -7.49 -2.54
N SER A 80 -25.60 -7.63 -1.38
CA SER A 80 -26.27 -8.11 -0.16
C SER A 80 -27.14 -7.05 0.53
N GLY A 81 -27.15 -5.80 0.05
CA GLY A 81 -27.90 -4.71 0.67
C GLY A 81 -27.46 -4.36 2.10
N SER A 82 -26.38 -4.94 2.57
CA SER A 82 -25.76 -4.68 3.88
C SER A 82 -25.00 -3.34 3.87
N ILE A 83 -25.71 -2.25 3.59
CA ILE A 83 -25.16 -0.87 3.66
C ILE A 83 -25.07 -0.40 5.14
N THR A 84 -24.91 -1.28 6.10
CA THR A 84 -24.83 -0.88 7.50
C THR A 84 -23.41 -0.61 8.00
N SER A 85 -22.41 -0.75 7.15
CA SER A 85 -21.04 -0.34 7.48
C SER A 85 -20.23 -0.02 6.22
N VAL A 86 -20.45 1.16 5.67
CA VAL A 86 -19.69 1.67 4.50
C VAL A 86 -18.21 1.83 4.86
N TYR A 87 -17.89 2.14 6.10
CA TYR A 87 -16.53 2.41 6.55
C TYR A 87 -15.56 1.21 6.49
N PRO A 88 -15.87 0.00 7.03
CA PRO A 88 -14.89 -1.09 7.03
C PRO A 88 -14.59 -1.63 5.64
N ILE A 89 -15.54 -1.64 4.72
CA ILE A 89 -15.31 -2.11 3.35
C ILE A 89 -14.47 -1.11 2.56
N ASN A 90 -14.75 0.18 2.71
CA ASN A 90 -13.95 1.23 2.08
C ASN A 90 -12.51 1.21 2.60
N VAL A 91 -12.30 0.98 3.90
CA VAL A 91 -10.96 0.87 4.50
C VAL A 91 -10.21 -0.34 3.92
N GLU A 92 -10.85 -1.51 3.85
CA GLU A 92 -10.22 -2.72 3.29
C GLU A 92 -9.89 -2.55 1.80
N VAL A 93 -10.79 -1.98 0.99
CA VAL A 93 -10.52 -1.69 -0.43
C VAL A 93 -9.43 -0.64 -0.58
N THR A 94 -9.43 0.40 0.25
CA THR A 94 -8.39 1.43 0.23
C THR A 94 -7.03 0.82 0.55
N LEU A 95 -6.94 -0.04 1.57
CA LEU A 95 -5.69 -0.67 1.98
C LEU A 95 -5.16 -1.66 0.93
N TYR A 96 -6.02 -2.53 0.40
CA TYR A 96 -5.57 -3.68 -0.40
C TYR A 96 -5.68 -3.48 -1.93
N GLU A 97 -6.33 -2.43 -2.38
CA GLU A 97 -6.47 -2.09 -3.80
C GLU A 97 -5.89 -0.71 -4.12
N THR A 98 -6.39 0.33 -3.46
CA THR A 98 -6.05 1.71 -3.82
C THR A 98 -4.60 2.05 -3.48
N ILE A 99 -4.15 1.75 -2.25
CA ILE A 99 -2.78 2.05 -1.81
C ILE A 99 -1.73 1.31 -2.64
N PRO A 100 -1.78 -0.03 -2.84
CA PRO A 100 -0.82 -0.74 -3.67
C PRO A 100 -0.74 -0.19 -5.09
N ARG A 101 -1.87 0.14 -5.70
CA ARG A 101 -1.91 0.75 -7.04
C ARG A 101 -1.25 2.12 -7.09
N LEU A 102 -1.47 2.97 -6.08
CA LEU A 102 -0.81 4.28 -5.98
C LEU A 102 0.70 4.11 -5.79
N LEU A 103 1.13 3.20 -4.92
CA LEU A 103 2.54 2.90 -4.69
C LEU A 103 3.22 2.36 -5.95
N GLU A 104 2.56 1.47 -6.68
CA GLU A 104 3.06 0.97 -7.97
C GLU A 104 3.19 2.10 -8.99
N GLN A 105 2.21 3.00 -9.06
CA GLN A 105 2.26 4.16 -9.96
C GLN A 105 3.39 5.13 -9.59
N ILE A 106 3.65 5.36 -8.30
CA ILE A 106 4.79 6.16 -7.83
C ILE A 106 6.12 5.51 -8.23
N LYS A 107 6.22 4.18 -8.15
CA LYS A 107 7.46 3.43 -8.43
C LYS A 107 7.77 3.29 -9.91
N THR A 108 6.76 3.05 -10.74
CA THR A 108 6.94 2.57 -12.12
C THR A 108 6.57 3.58 -13.20
N SER A 109 5.82 4.62 -12.86
CA SER A 109 5.39 5.61 -13.86
C SER A 109 6.56 6.45 -14.36
N PHE A 110 6.65 6.60 -15.68
CA PHE A 110 7.58 7.54 -16.34
C PHE A 110 6.98 8.95 -16.52
N SER A 111 5.69 9.14 -16.20
CA SER A 111 5.04 10.45 -16.25
C SER A 111 5.14 11.15 -14.90
N PRO A 112 5.82 12.32 -14.83
CA PRO A 112 5.88 13.11 -13.60
C PRO A 112 4.50 13.52 -13.08
N GLU A 113 3.55 13.81 -13.98
CA GLU A 113 2.18 14.18 -13.62
C GLU A 113 1.41 13.00 -12.99
N ALA A 114 1.67 11.78 -13.48
CA ALA A 114 1.05 10.59 -12.93
C ALA A 114 1.63 10.26 -11.54
N GLN A 115 2.94 10.43 -11.36
CA GLN A 115 3.59 10.29 -10.05
C GLN A 115 3.11 11.35 -9.06
N GLU A 116 3.00 12.63 -9.48
CA GLU A 116 2.45 13.70 -8.64
C GLU A 116 1.04 13.35 -8.19
N THR A 117 0.16 12.97 -9.13
CA THR A 117 -1.22 12.61 -8.82
C THR A 117 -1.29 11.47 -7.81
N ALA A 118 -0.48 10.44 -7.99
CA ALA A 118 -0.46 9.27 -7.11
C ALA A 118 0.05 9.63 -5.71
N VAL A 119 1.13 10.39 -5.57
CA VAL A 119 1.70 10.73 -4.26
C VAL A 119 0.80 11.72 -3.50
N VAL A 120 0.15 12.64 -4.19
CA VAL A 120 -0.80 13.59 -3.58
C VAL A 120 -2.03 12.84 -3.07
N GLU A 121 -2.57 11.89 -3.83
CA GLU A 121 -3.71 11.09 -3.40
C GLU A 121 -3.34 10.15 -2.24
N LEU A 122 -2.16 9.55 -2.26
CA LEU A 122 -1.64 8.75 -1.14
C LEU A 122 -1.54 9.59 0.14
N ASN A 123 -0.98 10.81 0.04
CA ASN A 123 -0.90 11.74 1.17
C ASN A 123 -2.28 12.12 1.70
N ARG A 124 -3.28 12.31 0.83
CA ARG A 124 -4.66 12.59 1.23
C ARG A 124 -5.24 11.44 2.05
N ILE A 125 -5.09 10.18 1.59
CA ILE A 125 -5.57 8.99 2.30
C ILE A 125 -4.94 8.88 3.70
N ILE A 126 -3.63 9.12 3.81
CA ILE A 126 -2.91 9.10 5.09
C ILE A 126 -3.42 10.20 6.01
N SER A 127 -3.58 11.42 5.49
CA SER A 127 -3.99 12.60 6.27
C SER A 127 -5.43 12.49 6.78
N GLU A 128 -6.29 11.81 6.06
CA GLU A 128 -7.68 11.56 6.47
C GLU A 128 -7.78 10.45 7.53
N GLY A 129 -6.69 9.73 7.81
CA GLY A 129 -6.67 8.64 8.80
C GLY A 129 -7.61 7.49 8.46
N VAL A 130 -7.87 7.27 7.17
CA VAL A 130 -8.80 6.23 6.69
C VAL A 130 -8.28 4.83 7.01
N VAL A 131 -6.94 4.69 7.09
CA VAL A 131 -6.28 3.39 7.29
C VAL A 131 -5.09 3.51 8.24
N ASP A 132 -5.18 2.83 9.38
CA ASP A 132 -4.11 2.83 10.40
C ASP A 132 -2.84 2.08 9.96
N SER A 133 -2.94 1.16 8.99
CA SER A 133 -1.84 0.29 8.54
C SER A 133 -1.16 0.78 7.26
N THR A 134 -1.35 2.04 6.85
CA THR A 134 -0.77 2.58 5.60
C THR A 134 0.76 2.57 5.64
N ASP A 135 1.35 2.82 6.80
CA ASP A 135 2.81 2.85 6.99
C ASP A 135 3.44 1.50 6.66
N GLU A 136 2.84 0.41 7.13
CA GLU A 136 3.29 -0.95 6.86
C GLU A 136 3.21 -1.29 5.36
N ALA A 137 2.13 -0.86 4.68
CA ALA A 137 1.99 -1.03 3.24
C ALA A 137 3.08 -0.29 2.45
N ILE A 138 3.39 0.97 2.81
CA ILE A 138 4.44 1.78 2.16
C ILE A 138 5.81 1.12 2.32
N ILE A 139 6.11 0.60 3.51
CA ILE A 139 7.40 -0.02 3.82
C ILE A 139 7.53 -1.37 3.11
N SER A 140 6.52 -2.24 3.20
CA SER A 140 6.53 -3.58 2.59
C SER A 140 6.63 -3.51 1.07
N GLU A 141 6.01 -2.52 0.43
CA GLU A 141 6.09 -2.30 -1.01
C GLU A 141 7.41 -1.61 -1.45
N GLY A 142 8.28 -1.24 -0.52
CA GLY A 142 9.58 -0.61 -0.83
C GLY A 142 9.46 0.77 -1.47
N ALA A 143 8.36 1.48 -1.23
CA ALA A 143 8.09 2.77 -1.87
C ALA A 143 8.88 3.94 -1.28
N ILE A 144 9.54 3.77 -0.12
CA ILE A 144 10.30 4.83 0.54
C ILE A 144 11.36 5.43 -0.40
N SER A 145 12.10 4.60 -1.14
CA SER A 145 13.12 5.06 -2.08
C SER A 145 12.55 5.94 -3.19
N SER A 146 11.36 5.59 -3.70
CA SER A 146 10.67 6.39 -4.72
C SER A 146 10.16 7.72 -4.16
N LEU A 147 9.65 7.73 -2.92
CA LEU A 147 9.28 8.98 -2.24
C LEU A 147 10.50 9.89 -2.02
N VAL A 148 11.64 9.32 -1.64
CA VAL A 148 12.91 10.08 -1.50
C VAL A 148 13.38 10.63 -2.85
N MET A 149 13.25 9.87 -3.94
CA MET A 149 13.57 10.35 -5.29
C MET A 149 12.67 11.53 -5.71
N LEU A 150 11.37 11.47 -5.39
CA LEU A 150 10.44 12.57 -5.65
C LEU A 150 10.81 13.88 -4.90
N LEU A 151 11.55 13.82 -3.79
CA LEU A 151 12.07 15.02 -3.13
C LEU A 151 13.14 15.74 -3.97
N GLU A 152 13.82 15.05 -4.87
CA GLU A 152 14.86 15.62 -5.72
C GLU A 152 14.32 16.08 -7.07
N GLU A 153 13.50 15.25 -7.70
CA GLU A 153 13.10 15.34 -9.10
C GLU A 153 11.62 15.71 -9.28
N GLY A 154 10.83 15.63 -8.20
CA GLY A 154 9.39 15.90 -8.25
C GLY A 154 9.04 17.38 -8.41
N SER A 155 7.79 17.63 -8.80
CA SER A 155 7.18 18.96 -8.74
C SER A 155 7.06 19.47 -7.29
N ASP A 156 6.82 20.76 -7.09
CA ASP A 156 6.63 21.32 -5.74
C ASP A 156 5.53 20.61 -4.96
N ARG A 157 4.44 20.20 -5.62
CA ARG A 157 3.33 19.45 -5.01
C ARG A 157 3.74 18.01 -4.64
N ALA A 158 4.51 17.36 -5.50
CA ALA A 158 5.02 16.01 -5.25
C ALA A 158 6.03 16.03 -4.08
N VAL A 159 6.90 17.03 -4.04
CA VAL A 159 7.85 17.24 -2.93
C VAL A 159 7.11 17.47 -1.62
N GLU A 160 6.10 18.35 -1.60
CA GLU A 160 5.29 18.62 -0.41
C GLU A 160 4.59 17.36 0.11
N ALA A 161 3.92 16.61 -0.79
CA ALA A 161 3.23 15.38 -0.43
C ALA A 161 4.21 14.30 0.07
N SER A 162 5.35 14.13 -0.61
CA SER A 162 6.38 13.17 -0.20
C SER A 162 6.97 13.51 1.17
N LEU A 163 7.26 14.79 1.46
CA LEU A 163 7.71 15.24 2.78
C LEU A 163 6.68 14.95 3.87
N ALA A 164 5.39 15.15 3.59
CA ALA A 164 4.32 14.86 4.54
C ALA A 164 4.23 13.36 4.85
N ILE A 165 4.29 12.50 3.83
CA ILE A 165 4.28 11.04 4.00
C ILE A 165 5.51 10.58 4.79
N LEU A 166 6.72 11.01 4.41
CA LEU A 166 7.95 10.63 5.09
C LEU A 166 7.99 11.13 6.54
N HIS A 167 7.41 12.31 6.81
CA HIS A 167 7.25 12.83 8.17
C HIS A 167 6.32 11.91 8.98
N ASN A 168 5.17 11.51 8.42
CA ASN A 168 4.24 10.60 9.10
C ASN A 168 4.93 9.27 9.43
N LEU A 169 5.61 8.65 8.45
CA LEU A 169 6.40 7.43 8.66
C LEU A 169 7.45 7.58 9.77
N SER A 170 8.07 8.76 9.88
CA SER A 170 9.12 9.03 10.89
C SER A 170 8.60 9.17 12.34
N MET A 171 7.28 9.27 12.52
CA MET A 171 6.69 9.28 13.86
C MET A 171 6.81 7.92 14.56
N ASN A 172 6.98 6.83 13.80
CA ASN A 172 7.35 5.54 14.33
C ASN A 172 8.86 5.32 14.23
N ASN A 173 9.53 5.18 15.37
CA ASN A 173 10.99 5.00 15.45
C ASN A 173 11.48 3.73 14.72
N GLU A 174 10.64 2.71 14.59
CA GLU A 174 10.98 1.47 13.87
C GLU A 174 11.26 1.74 12.39
N ASN A 175 10.64 2.78 11.82
CA ASN A 175 10.79 3.15 10.42
C ASN A 175 12.07 3.96 10.13
N HIS A 176 12.75 4.48 11.16
CA HIS A 176 13.92 5.35 10.99
C HIS A 176 15.05 4.67 10.20
N SER A 177 15.31 3.40 10.49
CA SER A 177 16.34 2.64 9.77
C SER A 177 16.05 2.52 8.27
N ALA A 178 14.80 2.29 7.90
CA ALA A 178 14.38 2.20 6.50
C ALA A 178 14.47 3.57 5.80
N LEU A 179 14.06 4.65 6.46
CA LEU A 179 14.18 6.01 5.93
C LEU A 179 15.63 6.42 5.71
N VAL A 180 16.51 6.12 6.67
CA VAL A 180 17.95 6.39 6.55
C VAL A 180 18.58 5.55 5.45
N ALA A 181 18.25 4.26 5.37
CA ALA A 181 18.76 3.35 4.34
C ALA A 181 18.33 3.78 2.92
N ALA A 182 17.13 4.34 2.77
CA ALA A 182 16.63 4.91 1.50
C ALA A 182 17.32 6.24 1.11
N GLY A 183 18.24 6.76 1.93
CA GLY A 183 18.98 7.99 1.62
C GLY A 183 18.24 9.29 1.96
N ALA A 184 17.13 9.25 2.70
CA ALA A 184 16.32 10.42 3.05
C ALA A 184 17.16 11.54 3.69
N VAL A 185 18.07 11.20 4.61
CA VAL A 185 18.92 12.16 5.31
C VAL A 185 19.77 12.99 4.35
N GLN A 186 20.33 12.38 3.31
CA GLN A 186 21.19 13.08 2.35
C GLN A 186 20.38 14.07 1.50
N VAL A 187 19.20 13.65 1.06
CA VAL A 187 18.31 14.48 0.24
C VAL A 187 17.78 15.65 1.06
N LEU A 188 17.32 15.39 2.29
CA LEU A 188 16.83 16.45 3.20
C LEU A 188 17.91 17.49 3.51
N LYS A 189 19.17 17.08 3.74
CA LYS A 189 20.29 18.01 3.90
C LYS A 189 20.47 18.90 2.69
N ARG A 190 20.38 18.34 1.47
CA ARG A 190 20.50 19.13 0.23
C ARG A 190 19.37 20.17 0.10
N ILE A 191 18.12 19.79 0.42
CA ILE A 191 16.98 20.71 0.39
C ILE A 191 17.21 21.88 1.37
N VAL A 192 17.65 21.60 2.59
CA VAL A 192 17.90 22.60 3.64
C VAL A 192 19.06 23.52 3.25
N LEU A 193 20.20 22.96 2.82
CA LEU A 193 21.39 23.74 2.47
C LEU A 193 21.18 24.62 1.25
N ALA A 194 20.40 24.13 0.26
CA ALA A 194 20.09 24.88 -0.94
C ALA A 194 18.92 25.87 -0.76
N ASN A 195 18.34 25.94 0.44
CA ASN A 195 17.17 26.76 0.75
C ASN A 195 16.04 26.61 -0.27
N ARG A 196 15.79 25.36 -0.70
CA ARG A 196 14.75 25.01 -1.67
C ARG A 196 13.35 25.20 -1.06
N PRO A 197 12.29 25.26 -1.87
CA PRO A 197 10.93 25.21 -1.34
C PRO A 197 10.75 24.08 -0.32
N HIS A 198 9.97 24.31 0.74
CA HIS A 198 9.71 23.33 1.81
C HIS A 198 10.92 23.00 2.73
N TRP A 199 12.03 23.78 2.71
CA TRP A 199 13.21 23.52 3.53
C TRP A 199 12.92 23.44 5.04
N GLU A 200 11.93 24.18 5.54
CA GLU A 200 11.53 24.13 6.95
C GLU A 200 10.99 22.74 7.34
N ARG A 201 10.13 22.16 6.49
CA ARG A 201 9.60 20.80 6.68
C ARG A 201 10.72 19.76 6.57
N ALA A 202 11.62 19.94 5.61
CA ALA A 202 12.80 19.07 5.45
C ALA A 202 13.71 19.13 6.69
N LEU A 203 13.91 20.30 7.29
CA LEU A 203 14.69 20.49 8.51
C LEU A 203 14.02 19.80 9.71
N LEU A 204 12.69 19.89 9.81
CA LEU A 204 11.93 19.21 10.87
C LEU A 204 12.13 17.69 10.80
N LEU A 205 11.94 17.12 9.62
CA LEU A 205 12.12 15.68 9.38
C LEU A 205 13.58 15.24 9.61
N LEU A 206 14.54 16.06 9.20
CA LEU A 206 15.96 15.80 9.42
C LEU A 206 16.31 15.72 10.93
N ARG A 207 15.70 16.57 11.75
CA ARG A 207 15.88 16.55 13.22
C ARG A 207 15.30 15.28 13.85
N ILE A 208 14.21 14.76 13.32
CA ILE A 208 13.61 13.49 13.80
C ILE A 208 14.54 12.31 13.49
N LEU A 209 15.10 12.29 12.28
CA LEU A 209 15.94 11.18 11.81
C LEU A 209 17.39 11.24 12.34
N GLN A 210 17.84 12.37 12.84
CA GLN A 210 19.17 12.58 13.42
C GLN A 210 19.04 13.28 14.78
N PRO A 211 18.62 12.57 15.84
CA PRO A 211 18.51 13.11 17.19
C PRO A 211 19.87 13.51 17.77
#